data_274cdede9d759c0ae8f9c80dd37ba5c3
#
_entry.id   274cdede9d759c0ae8f9c80dd37ba5c3
#
_cell.length_a   1.000
_cell.length_b   1.000
_cell.length_c   1.000
_cell.angle_alpha   90.00
_cell.angle_beta   90.00
_cell.angle_gamma   90.00
#
_symmetry.space_group_name_H-M   'P 1'
#
loop_
_entity.id
_entity.type
_entity.pdbx_description
1 polymer ?
#
loop_
_entity_poly.entity_id
_entity_poly.type
_entity_poly.pdbx_seq_one_letter_code
_entity_poly.pdbx_strand_id
1 'polypeptide(L)'
;MDWKYKHFHQEKVFAAPPELVLEAVRSYVTDTLGWKIAETAQGLTGEGQCFLHRAIVNFRLDPSASETRVIVDLQVERAGSSGFMLWDVGGYYNIQIRKWFEGIQTSIHQRLAGGEIQAAAPVPATNRYGACIFNGCLVFIVAMFALWFVVNVICAIIGLSTGTLYLWGRGGMLVVHGIWARIISALILAAGAFIVWKMLGRRRERAAS
;
A
#
# COMPACT_ATOMS: atom_id res chain seq x y z
N MET A 1 24.82 -1.79 -8.12
CA MET A 1 23.63 -1.47 -7.30
C MET A 1 22.42 -1.82 -8.11
N ASP A 2 21.65 -2.83 -7.68
CA ASP A 2 20.53 -3.32 -8.48
C ASP A 2 19.34 -2.35 -8.32
N TRP A 3 19.12 -1.49 -9.32
CA TRP A 3 18.08 -0.46 -9.34
C TRP A 3 16.65 -1.05 -9.31
N LYS A 4 16.55 -2.37 -9.56
CA LYS A 4 15.28 -3.10 -9.62
C LYS A 4 14.63 -3.23 -8.25
N TYR A 5 15.39 -3.19 -7.16
CA TYR A 5 14.89 -3.38 -5.81
C TYR A 5 15.12 -2.15 -4.93
N LYS A 6 14.19 -1.91 -4.01
CA LYS A 6 14.38 -1.01 -2.88
C LYS A 6 14.71 -1.83 -1.65
N HIS A 7 15.72 -1.42 -0.89
CA HIS A 7 16.24 -2.14 0.25
C HIS A 7 15.84 -1.45 1.54
N PHE A 8 15.41 -2.24 2.52
CA PHE A 8 15.11 -1.81 3.87
C PHE A 8 15.86 -2.71 4.84
N HIS A 9 16.51 -2.11 5.82
CA HIS A 9 17.34 -2.80 6.79
C HIS A 9 16.91 -2.41 8.19
N GLN A 10 16.68 -3.40 9.06
CA GLN A 10 16.43 -3.22 10.48
C GLN A 10 17.00 -4.37 11.29
N GLU A 11 17.34 -4.12 12.54
CA GLU A 11 17.81 -5.14 13.46
C GLU A 11 17.09 -5.06 14.81
N LYS A 12 16.98 -6.21 15.49
CA LYS A 12 16.45 -6.31 16.84
C LYS A 12 17.14 -7.45 17.59
N VAL A 13 17.43 -7.21 18.87
CA VAL A 13 17.97 -8.22 19.78
C VAL A 13 16.82 -8.88 20.53
N PHE A 14 16.86 -10.22 20.62
CA PHE A 14 15.93 -11.04 21.38
C PHE A 14 16.69 -11.76 22.48
N ALA A 15 16.20 -11.68 23.72
CA ALA A 15 16.73 -12.40 24.87
C ALA A 15 16.28 -13.87 24.84
N ALA A 16 16.77 -14.60 23.83
CA ALA A 16 16.42 -16.00 23.59
C ALA A 16 17.56 -16.70 22.81
N PRO A 17 17.72 -18.03 22.97
CA PRO A 17 18.72 -18.81 22.24
C PRO A 17 18.40 -18.84 20.73
N PRO A 18 19.45 -18.98 19.87
CA PRO A 18 19.32 -18.84 18.42
C PRO A 18 18.37 -19.88 17.80
N GLU A 19 18.31 -21.09 18.33
CA GLU A 19 17.44 -22.14 17.82
C GLU A 19 15.96 -21.76 17.99
N LEU A 20 15.61 -21.22 19.16
CA LEU A 20 14.25 -20.76 19.47
C LEU A 20 13.85 -19.57 18.59
N VAL A 21 14.78 -18.62 18.40
CA VAL A 21 14.55 -17.47 17.55
C VAL A 21 14.39 -17.88 16.08
N LEU A 22 15.24 -18.79 15.60
CA LEU A 22 15.17 -19.31 14.22
C LEU A 22 13.81 -19.97 13.98
N GLU A 23 13.36 -20.80 14.90
CA GLU A 23 12.09 -21.48 14.80
C GLU A 23 10.91 -20.52 14.86
N ALA A 24 10.97 -19.49 15.73
CA ALA A 24 9.96 -18.44 15.78
C ALA A 24 9.89 -17.62 14.48
N VAL A 25 11.04 -17.28 13.88
CA VAL A 25 11.10 -16.62 12.58
C VAL A 25 10.51 -17.50 11.50
N ARG A 26 10.88 -18.79 11.46
CA ARG A 26 10.36 -19.75 10.49
C ARG A 26 8.82 -19.82 10.58
N SER A 27 8.27 -20.11 11.74
CA SER A 27 6.84 -20.21 11.97
C SER A 27 6.13 -18.91 11.59
N TYR A 28 6.68 -17.77 11.97
CA TYR A 28 6.09 -16.48 11.64
C TYR A 28 6.04 -16.23 10.13
N VAL A 29 7.11 -16.52 9.41
CA VAL A 29 7.19 -16.32 7.96
C VAL A 29 6.29 -17.29 7.20
N THR A 30 6.22 -18.57 7.62
CA THR A 30 5.36 -19.56 6.96
C THR A 30 3.90 -19.44 7.34
N ASP A 31 3.60 -19.35 8.65
CA ASP A 31 2.23 -19.50 9.15
C ASP A 31 1.48 -18.18 9.16
N THR A 32 2.19 -17.08 9.44
CA THR A 32 1.59 -15.73 9.52
C THR A 32 1.69 -14.97 8.21
N LEU A 33 2.85 -14.98 7.55
CA LEU A 33 3.03 -14.26 6.28
C LEU A 33 2.65 -15.13 5.06
N GLY A 34 2.64 -16.46 5.19
CA GLY A 34 2.35 -17.38 4.10
C GLY A 34 3.43 -17.37 3.00
N TRP A 35 4.68 -17.00 3.34
CA TRP A 35 5.76 -16.85 2.39
C TRP A 35 6.52 -18.17 2.23
N LYS A 36 7.07 -18.38 1.03
CA LYS A 36 8.00 -19.50 0.78
C LYS A 36 9.33 -19.20 1.44
N ILE A 37 9.87 -20.16 2.17
CA ILE A 37 11.16 -20.04 2.86
C ILE A 37 12.20 -20.97 2.28
N ALA A 38 13.45 -20.52 2.35
CA ALA A 38 14.64 -21.34 2.13
C ALA A 38 15.63 -21.07 3.28
N GLU A 39 16.23 -22.13 3.77
CA GLU A 39 17.28 -22.01 4.79
C GLU A 39 18.61 -21.61 4.15
N THR A 40 19.34 -20.77 4.84
CA THR A 40 20.69 -20.36 4.45
C THR A 40 21.66 -20.65 5.58
N ALA A 41 22.97 -20.62 5.30
CA ALA A 41 23.98 -20.86 6.34
C ALA A 41 23.92 -19.88 7.51
N GLN A 42 23.28 -18.73 7.36
CA GLN A 42 23.23 -17.67 8.36
C GLN A 42 21.81 -17.31 8.82
N GLY A 43 20.78 -18.07 8.40
CA GLY A 43 19.40 -17.81 8.77
C GLY A 43 18.38 -18.27 7.74
N LEU A 44 17.40 -17.43 7.41
CA LEU A 44 16.29 -17.75 6.52
C LEU A 44 16.13 -16.71 5.44
N THR A 45 15.81 -17.15 4.23
CA THR A 45 15.32 -16.27 3.15
C THR A 45 13.85 -16.58 2.90
N GLY A 46 13.02 -15.56 2.91
CA GLY A 46 11.60 -15.63 2.57
C GLY A 46 11.29 -14.93 1.27
N GLU A 47 10.44 -15.53 0.44
CA GLU A 47 9.94 -14.93 -0.78
C GLU A 47 8.42 -14.90 -0.76
N GLY A 48 7.84 -13.71 -1.01
CA GLY A 48 6.41 -13.54 -0.99
C GLY A 48 5.97 -12.18 -1.53
N GLN A 49 4.78 -11.76 -1.12
CA GLN A 49 4.24 -10.44 -1.46
C GLN A 49 4.16 -9.55 -0.22
N CYS A 50 4.72 -8.36 -0.33
CA CYS A 50 4.55 -7.32 0.66
C CYS A 50 3.73 -6.19 0.02
N PHE A 51 2.48 -6.05 0.49
CA PHE A 51 1.47 -5.20 -0.14
C PHE A 51 1.13 -5.70 -1.56
N LEU A 52 1.50 -4.98 -2.62
CA LEU A 52 1.26 -5.33 -4.03
C LEU A 52 2.55 -5.74 -4.77
N HIS A 53 3.67 -5.82 -4.04
CA HIS A 53 4.99 -6.03 -4.63
C HIS A 53 5.57 -7.38 -4.23
N ARG A 54 6.26 -7.99 -5.17
CA ARG A 54 7.14 -9.11 -4.87
C ARG A 54 8.23 -8.62 -3.93
N ALA A 55 8.45 -9.37 -2.87
CA ALA A 55 9.45 -9.05 -1.87
C ALA A 55 10.28 -10.28 -1.52
N ILE A 56 11.54 -10.02 -1.24
CA ILE A 56 12.48 -11.02 -0.74
C ILE A 56 12.99 -10.49 0.60
N VAL A 57 12.93 -11.30 1.62
CA VAL A 57 13.43 -10.96 2.94
C VAL A 57 14.53 -11.93 3.34
N ASN A 58 15.62 -11.40 3.85
CA ASN A 58 16.69 -12.19 4.45
C ASN A 58 16.70 -11.91 5.95
N PHE A 59 16.46 -12.96 6.74
CA PHE A 59 16.64 -12.95 8.19
C PHE A 59 17.99 -13.54 8.50
N ARG A 60 18.91 -12.72 8.96
CA ARG A 60 20.22 -13.13 9.45
C ARG A 60 20.20 -13.19 10.96
N LEU A 61 20.70 -14.29 11.53
CA LEU A 61 20.82 -14.45 12.97
C LEU A 61 22.27 -14.32 13.36
N ASP A 62 22.55 -13.45 14.29
CA ASP A 62 23.87 -13.24 14.89
C ASP A 62 23.76 -13.67 16.38
N PRO A 63 24.17 -14.90 16.70
CA PRO A 63 24.03 -15.46 18.03
C PRO A 63 25.06 -14.89 19.02
N SER A 64 24.61 -14.59 20.24
CA SER A 64 25.44 -14.32 21.41
C SER A 64 25.10 -15.33 22.51
N ALA A 65 25.83 -15.35 23.61
CA ALA A 65 25.68 -16.37 24.65
C ALA A 65 24.26 -16.50 25.23
N SER A 66 23.54 -15.40 25.37
CA SER A 66 22.18 -15.36 25.97
C SER A 66 21.16 -14.64 25.10
N GLU A 67 21.58 -14.09 23.99
CA GLU A 67 20.76 -13.21 23.14
C GLU A 67 21.02 -13.55 21.67
N THR A 68 20.04 -13.28 20.83
CA THR A 68 20.16 -13.45 19.39
C THR A 68 19.76 -12.15 18.72
N ARG A 69 20.68 -11.56 17.96
CA ARG A 69 20.38 -10.44 17.10
C ARG A 69 19.79 -10.95 15.78
N VAL A 70 18.63 -10.46 15.42
CA VAL A 70 18.01 -10.72 14.13
C VAL A 70 18.13 -9.48 13.27
N ILE A 71 18.75 -9.66 12.13
CA ILE A 71 18.93 -8.64 11.11
C ILE A 71 17.99 -8.96 9.95
N VAL A 72 17.15 -8.01 9.59
CA VAL A 72 16.17 -8.15 8.51
C VAL A 72 16.57 -7.24 7.35
N ASP A 73 16.87 -7.86 6.21
CA ASP A 73 17.10 -7.19 4.94
C ASP A 73 15.92 -7.47 3.99
N LEU A 74 15.03 -6.50 3.85
CA LEU A 74 13.87 -6.60 2.97
C LEU A 74 14.16 -5.93 1.63
N GLN A 75 14.02 -6.67 0.56
CA GLN A 75 14.14 -6.21 -0.82
C GLN A 75 12.76 -6.21 -1.47
N VAL A 76 12.29 -5.05 -1.90
CA VAL A 76 10.98 -4.91 -2.55
C VAL A 76 11.18 -4.55 -4.01
N GLU A 77 10.58 -5.33 -4.90
CA GLU A 77 10.67 -5.12 -6.34
C GLU A 77 9.98 -3.79 -6.70
N ARG A 78 10.69 -2.93 -7.42
CA ARG A 78 10.10 -1.70 -7.96
C ARG A 78 9.13 -2.08 -9.07
N ALA A 79 7.87 -1.70 -8.95
CA ALA A 79 6.92 -1.89 -10.03
C ALA A 79 7.35 -1.12 -11.27
N GLY A 80 7.41 -1.82 -12.37
CA GLY A 80 7.93 -1.50 -13.68
C GLY A 80 7.87 -0.06 -14.18
N SER A 81 8.19 0.13 -15.44
CA SER A 81 8.46 1.38 -16.16
C SER A 81 7.39 2.50 -16.11
N SER A 82 6.28 2.31 -15.43
CA SER A 82 5.18 3.28 -15.35
C SER A 82 5.37 4.41 -14.35
N GLY A 83 6.58 4.61 -13.81
CA GLY A 83 6.94 5.81 -13.04
C GLY A 83 6.19 6.04 -11.72
N PHE A 84 5.24 5.19 -11.38
CA PHE A 84 4.69 5.15 -10.04
C PHE A 84 5.69 4.45 -9.14
N MET A 85 6.69 5.19 -8.73
CA MET A 85 7.44 4.82 -7.53
C MET A 85 6.43 4.65 -6.43
N LEU A 86 6.27 3.42 -5.96
CA LEU A 86 5.68 3.25 -4.66
C LEU A 86 6.68 3.84 -3.67
N TRP A 87 6.40 5.07 -3.37
CA TRP A 87 7.04 5.76 -2.28
C TRP A 87 6.76 4.90 -1.06
N ASP A 88 7.77 4.71 -0.24
CA ASP A 88 7.60 4.23 1.12
C ASP A 88 6.78 5.28 1.88
N VAL A 89 5.49 5.39 1.51
CA VAL A 89 4.59 6.42 2.01
C VAL A 89 4.46 6.21 3.51
N GLY A 90 5.02 7.16 4.27
CA GLY A 90 5.00 7.12 5.73
C GLY A 90 5.87 6.03 6.35
N GLY A 91 6.87 5.50 5.65
CA GLY A 91 7.74 4.46 6.20
C GLY A 91 7.06 3.10 6.32
N TYR A 92 6.11 2.80 5.43
CA TYR A 92 5.30 1.58 5.45
C TYR A 92 6.12 0.30 5.66
N TYR A 93 7.20 0.11 4.90
CA TYR A 93 8.01 -1.11 4.99
C TYR A 93 8.77 -1.19 6.31
N ASN A 94 9.24 -0.08 6.84
CA ASN A 94 9.88 -0.02 8.16
C ASN A 94 8.89 -0.34 9.27
N ILE A 95 7.63 0.10 9.16
CA ILE A 95 6.56 -0.24 10.08
C ILE A 95 6.22 -1.74 9.99
N GLN A 96 6.20 -2.32 8.79
CA GLN A 96 5.98 -3.75 8.62
C GLN A 96 7.08 -4.59 9.27
N ILE A 97 8.35 -4.25 9.07
CA ILE A 97 9.46 -4.98 9.70
C ILE A 97 9.36 -4.92 11.24
N ARG A 98 8.99 -3.75 11.82
CA ARG A 98 8.76 -3.64 13.26
C ARG A 98 7.64 -4.57 13.75
N LYS A 99 6.55 -4.67 13.01
CA LYS A 99 5.46 -5.61 13.33
C LYS A 99 5.90 -7.06 13.23
N TRP A 100 6.77 -7.40 12.26
CA TRP A 100 7.34 -8.73 12.19
C TRP A 100 8.16 -9.03 13.44
N PHE A 101 8.99 -8.11 13.90
CA PHE A 101 9.71 -8.27 15.15
C PHE A 101 8.78 -8.44 16.36
N GLU A 102 7.66 -7.71 16.43
CA GLU A 102 6.66 -7.88 17.50
C GLU A 102 6.00 -9.26 17.43
N GLY A 103 5.62 -9.73 16.25
CA GLY A 103 5.06 -11.07 16.05
C GLY A 103 6.04 -12.18 16.41
N ILE A 104 7.29 -12.08 16.00
CA ILE A 104 8.36 -13.01 16.36
C ILE A 104 8.58 -13.03 17.88
N GLN A 105 8.61 -11.86 18.53
CA GLN A 105 8.73 -11.74 19.98
C GLN A 105 7.58 -12.43 20.71
N THR A 106 6.36 -12.24 20.26
CA THR A 106 5.17 -12.92 20.81
C THR A 106 5.29 -14.43 20.67
N SER A 107 5.73 -14.93 19.52
CA SER A 107 5.97 -16.35 19.28
C SER A 107 7.04 -16.92 20.22
N ILE A 108 8.13 -16.20 20.44
CA ILE A 108 9.19 -16.59 21.40
C ILE A 108 8.61 -16.68 22.82
N HIS A 109 7.85 -15.68 23.27
CA HIS A 109 7.27 -15.67 24.61
C HIS A 109 6.27 -16.80 24.82
N GLN A 110 5.45 -17.13 23.83
CA GLN A 110 4.52 -18.25 23.89
C GLN A 110 5.26 -19.60 24.04
N ARG A 111 6.35 -19.80 23.31
CA ARG A 111 7.17 -21.02 23.41
C ARG A 111 7.89 -21.14 24.75
N LEU A 112 8.43 -20.03 25.28
CA LEU A 112 9.06 -20.01 26.60
C LEU A 112 8.07 -20.28 27.73
N ALA A 113 6.80 -19.89 27.57
CA ALA A 113 5.75 -20.15 28.53
C ALA A 113 5.23 -21.62 28.54
N GLY A 114 5.79 -22.49 27.68
CA GLY A 114 5.38 -23.90 27.57
C GLY A 114 3.99 -24.09 26.93
N GLY A 115 3.46 -23.04 26.29
CA GLY A 115 2.19 -23.10 25.57
C GLY A 115 2.36 -23.80 24.23
N GLU A 116 1.44 -24.72 23.90
CA GLU A 116 1.23 -25.10 22.50
C GLU A 116 1.05 -23.81 21.67
N ILE A 117 1.74 -23.77 20.53
CA ILE A 117 1.66 -22.62 19.63
C ILE A 117 0.21 -22.54 19.16
N GLN A 118 -0.61 -21.75 19.80
CA GLN A 118 -1.77 -21.21 19.09
C GLN A 118 -1.17 -20.37 17.97
N ALA A 119 -1.26 -20.88 16.73
CA ALA A 119 -0.86 -20.14 15.54
C ALA A 119 -1.41 -18.73 15.73
N ALA A 120 -0.51 -17.77 15.87
CA ALA A 120 -0.91 -16.38 16.16
C ALA A 120 -2.01 -16.06 15.17
N ALA A 121 -3.21 -15.78 15.67
CA ALA A 121 -4.38 -15.65 14.83
C ALA A 121 -3.97 -14.81 13.62
N PRO A 122 -4.16 -15.28 12.38
CA PRO A 122 -3.59 -14.65 11.21
C PRO A 122 -3.87 -13.18 11.34
N VAL A 123 -2.82 -12.38 11.48
CA VAL A 123 -2.96 -10.92 11.62
C VAL A 123 -3.78 -10.55 10.42
N PRO A 124 -5.04 -10.14 10.58
CA PRO A 124 -5.92 -9.94 9.45
C PRO A 124 -5.15 -9.03 8.50
N ALA A 125 -4.96 -9.48 7.25
CA ALA A 125 -4.18 -8.77 6.24
C ALA A 125 -4.72 -7.34 6.00
N THR A 126 -5.89 -7.04 6.54
CA THR A 126 -6.47 -5.72 6.73
C THR A 126 -5.78 -5.01 7.88
N ASN A 127 -4.54 -4.70 7.64
CA ASN A 127 -3.75 -3.82 8.47
C ASN A 127 -4.52 -2.50 8.66
N ARG A 128 -5.03 -2.21 9.87
CA ARG A 128 -5.77 -0.96 10.15
C ARG A 128 -5.00 0.28 9.70
N TYR A 129 -3.66 0.22 9.72
CA TYR A 129 -2.81 1.30 9.21
C TYR A 129 -2.78 1.34 7.67
N GLY A 130 -2.73 0.19 7.00
CA GLY A 130 -2.90 0.13 5.54
C GLY A 130 -4.28 0.61 5.11
N ALA A 131 -5.31 0.27 5.86
CA ALA A 131 -6.67 0.77 5.62
C ALA A 131 -6.78 2.29 5.86
N CYS A 132 -6.14 2.84 6.91
CA CYS A 132 -6.12 4.29 7.14
C CYS A 132 -5.33 5.05 6.06
N ILE A 133 -4.17 4.54 5.64
CA ILE A 133 -3.38 5.16 4.57
C ILE A 133 -4.11 5.01 3.23
N PHE A 134 -4.67 3.84 2.95
CA PHE A 134 -5.46 3.61 1.75
C PHE A 134 -6.71 4.47 1.71
N ASN A 135 -7.44 4.59 2.82
CA ASN A 135 -8.59 5.49 2.94
C ASN A 135 -8.17 6.96 2.82
N GLY A 136 -7.05 7.37 3.43
CA GLY A 136 -6.51 8.71 3.30
C GLY A 136 -6.11 9.04 1.86
N CYS A 137 -5.38 8.14 1.18
CA CYS A 137 -5.05 8.29 -0.24
C CYS A 137 -6.30 8.26 -1.12
N LEU A 138 -7.26 7.39 -0.83
CA LEU A 138 -8.52 7.32 -1.57
C LEU A 138 -9.32 8.62 -1.41
N VAL A 139 -9.45 9.13 -0.18
CA VAL A 139 -10.11 10.41 0.09
C VAL A 139 -9.40 11.56 -0.63
N PHE A 140 -8.06 11.59 -0.61
CA PHE A 140 -7.29 12.59 -1.34
C PHE A 140 -7.51 12.50 -2.85
N ILE A 141 -7.45 11.29 -3.42
CA ILE A 141 -7.72 11.05 -4.85
C ILE A 141 -9.14 11.49 -5.20
N VAL A 142 -10.13 11.11 -4.40
CA VAL A 142 -11.54 11.50 -4.62
C VAL A 142 -11.71 13.03 -4.52
N ALA A 143 -11.06 13.67 -3.54
CA ALA A 143 -11.08 15.13 -3.41
C ALA A 143 -10.43 15.83 -4.61
N MET A 144 -9.29 15.33 -5.09
CA MET A 144 -8.64 15.85 -6.30
C MET A 144 -9.50 15.69 -7.55
N PHE A 145 -10.15 14.53 -7.72
CA PHE A 145 -11.11 14.32 -8.81
C PHE A 145 -12.33 15.23 -8.69
N ALA A 146 -12.86 15.41 -7.49
CA ALA A 146 -13.98 16.32 -7.25
C ALA A 146 -13.60 17.77 -7.58
N LEU A 147 -12.44 18.23 -7.16
CA LEU A 147 -11.92 19.55 -7.48
C LEU A 147 -11.71 19.72 -8.97
N TRP A 148 -11.07 18.74 -9.63
CA TRP A 148 -10.89 18.74 -11.07
C TRP A 148 -12.22 18.79 -11.81
N PHE A 149 -13.21 18.03 -11.35
CA PHE A 149 -14.57 18.05 -11.92
C PHE A 149 -15.23 19.42 -11.78
N VAL A 150 -15.16 20.05 -10.59
CA VAL A 150 -15.70 21.39 -10.35
C VAL A 150 -15.05 22.43 -11.29
N VAL A 151 -13.73 22.40 -11.44
CA VAL A 151 -13.00 23.30 -12.34
C VAL A 151 -13.48 23.10 -13.79
N ASN A 152 -13.65 21.85 -14.26
CA ASN A 152 -14.14 21.59 -15.61
C ASN A 152 -15.58 22.08 -15.81
N VAL A 153 -16.46 21.95 -14.81
CA VAL A 153 -17.82 22.48 -14.86
C VAL A 153 -17.81 24.00 -14.99
N ILE A 154 -16.98 24.68 -14.19
CA ILE A 154 -16.83 26.14 -14.26
C ILE A 154 -16.32 26.56 -15.63
N CYS A 155 -15.27 25.89 -16.15
CA CYS A 155 -14.75 26.18 -17.49
C CYS A 155 -15.81 25.93 -18.59
N ALA A 156 -16.64 24.90 -18.44
CA ALA A 156 -17.72 24.62 -19.38
C ALA A 156 -18.82 25.69 -19.34
N ILE A 157 -19.19 26.19 -18.17
CA ILE A 157 -20.15 27.32 -18.04
C ILE A 157 -19.58 28.57 -18.73
N ILE A 158 -18.31 28.89 -18.48
CA ILE A 158 -17.63 29.99 -19.15
C ILE A 158 -17.61 29.78 -20.67
N GLY A 159 -17.27 28.55 -21.12
CA GLY A 159 -17.23 28.18 -22.54
C GLY A 159 -18.58 28.33 -23.25
N LEU A 160 -19.69 28.01 -22.55
CA LEU A 160 -21.03 28.25 -23.11
C LEU A 160 -21.33 29.73 -23.24
N SER A 161 -21.00 30.56 -22.27
CA SER A 161 -21.31 31.98 -22.24
C SER A 161 -20.44 32.80 -23.17
N THR A 162 -19.13 32.54 -23.17
CA THR A 162 -18.15 33.34 -23.92
C THR A 162 -17.83 32.75 -25.32
N GLY A 163 -18.16 31.50 -25.56
CA GLY A 163 -17.72 30.75 -26.75
C GLY A 163 -16.23 30.44 -26.76
N THR A 164 -15.57 30.46 -25.58
CA THR A 164 -14.16 30.11 -25.42
C THR A 164 -14.01 29.11 -24.29
N LEU A 165 -13.58 27.89 -24.60
CA LEU A 165 -13.40 26.79 -23.66
C LEU A 165 -11.92 26.53 -23.42
N TYR A 166 -11.52 26.50 -22.16
CA TYR A 166 -10.18 26.16 -21.72
C TYR A 166 -10.17 24.72 -21.23
N LEU A 167 -9.40 23.84 -21.90
CA LEU A 167 -9.21 22.45 -21.52
C LEU A 167 -7.78 22.22 -21.09
N TRP A 168 -7.59 21.65 -19.92
CA TRP A 168 -6.27 21.31 -19.43
C TRP A 168 -5.98 19.85 -19.72
N GLY A 169 -4.94 19.58 -20.52
CA GLY A 169 -4.50 18.24 -20.89
C GLY A 169 -3.02 18.01 -20.61
N ARG A 170 -2.56 16.79 -20.85
CA ARG A 170 -1.15 16.37 -20.63
C ARG A 170 -0.11 17.20 -21.39
N GLY A 171 -0.51 17.88 -22.46
CA GLY A 171 0.36 18.73 -23.31
C GLY A 171 0.25 20.22 -23.04
N GLY A 172 -0.49 20.64 -22.02
CA GLY A 172 -0.73 22.05 -21.72
C GLY A 172 -2.21 22.44 -21.83
N MET A 173 -2.47 23.74 -21.95
CA MET A 173 -3.81 24.29 -22.03
C MET A 173 -4.24 24.36 -23.52
N LEU A 174 -5.28 23.63 -23.87
CA LEU A 174 -5.95 23.71 -25.17
C LEU A 174 -7.07 24.73 -25.07
N VAL A 175 -7.08 25.68 -26.00
CA VAL A 175 -8.15 26.70 -26.11
C VAL A 175 -8.99 26.40 -27.34
N VAL A 176 -10.29 26.20 -27.13
CA VAL A 176 -11.27 25.95 -28.20
C VAL A 176 -12.18 27.18 -28.33
N HIS A 177 -12.45 27.62 -29.52
CA HIS A 177 -13.25 28.81 -29.79
C HIS A 177 -14.51 28.53 -30.61
N GLY A 178 -15.47 29.46 -30.50
CA GLY A 178 -16.66 29.46 -31.34
C GLY A 178 -17.68 28.37 -30.98
N ILE A 179 -18.35 27.87 -32.02
CA ILE A 179 -19.43 26.90 -31.85
C ILE A 179 -18.96 25.58 -31.21
N TRP A 180 -17.73 25.17 -31.50
CA TRP A 180 -17.15 23.95 -30.95
C TRP A 180 -16.94 24.06 -29.46
N ALA A 181 -16.54 25.21 -28.93
CA ALA A 181 -16.44 25.46 -27.51
C ALA A 181 -17.80 25.26 -26.81
N ARG A 182 -18.86 25.77 -27.41
CA ARG A 182 -20.23 25.62 -26.88
C ARG A 182 -20.71 24.17 -26.89
N ILE A 183 -20.48 23.45 -28.03
CA ILE A 183 -20.86 22.04 -28.13
C ILE A 183 -20.13 21.18 -27.09
N ILE A 184 -18.82 21.31 -26.99
CA ILE A 184 -18.01 20.54 -26.03
C ILE A 184 -18.42 20.89 -24.58
N SER A 185 -18.65 22.16 -24.28
CA SER A 185 -19.13 22.63 -22.97
C SER A 185 -20.48 22.02 -22.61
N ALA A 186 -21.42 22.00 -23.54
CA ALA A 186 -22.73 21.37 -23.35
C ALA A 186 -22.62 19.85 -23.06
N LEU A 187 -21.73 19.16 -23.79
CA LEU A 187 -21.48 17.73 -23.58
C LEU A 187 -20.87 17.45 -22.18
N ILE A 188 -19.91 18.27 -21.74
CA ILE A 188 -19.32 18.16 -20.40
C ILE A 188 -20.38 18.34 -19.31
N LEU A 189 -21.23 19.35 -19.45
CA LEU A 189 -22.29 19.60 -18.47
C LEU A 189 -23.35 18.49 -18.47
N ALA A 190 -23.76 18.00 -19.65
CA ALA A 190 -24.68 16.88 -19.76
C ALA A 190 -24.12 15.59 -19.12
N ALA A 191 -22.86 15.28 -19.39
CA ALA A 191 -22.18 14.15 -18.77
C ALA A 191 -22.09 14.28 -17.25
N GLY A 192 -21.76 15.48 -16.76
CA GLY A 192 -21.72 15.79 -15.33
C GLY A 192 -23.08 15.62 -14.66
N ALA A 193 -24.14 16.17 -15.27
CA ALA A 193 -25.51 16.02 -14.78
C ALA A 193 -25.95 14.55 -14.75
N PHE A 194 -25.62 13.77 -15.76
CA PHE A 194 -25.92 12.33 -15.83
C PHE A 194 -25.24 11.55 -14.69
N ILE A 195 -23.95 11.85 -14.42
CA ILE A 195 -23.20 11.20 -13.33
C ILE A 195 -23.86 11.50 -11.97
N VAL A 196 -24.16 12.77 -11.72
CA VAL A 196 -24.81 13.21 -10.47
C VAL A 196 -26.19 12.54 -10.31
N TRP A 197 -26.99 12.53 -11.37
CA TRP A 197 -28.30 11.86 -11.36
C TRP A 197 -28.20 10.36 -11.05
N LYS A 198 -27.26 9.65 -11.66
CA LYS A 198 -27.01 8.23 -11.40
C LYS A 198 -26.53 7.97 -9.96
N MET A 199 -25.70 8.85 -9.41
CA MET A 199 -25.26 8.74 -8.01
C MET A 199 -26.40 8.95 -7.01
N LEU A 200 -27.27 9.93 -7.26
CA LEU A 200 -28.43 10.20 -6.43
C LEU A 200 -29.48 9.08 -6.51
N GLY A 201 -29.69 8.50 -7.70
CA GLY A 201 -30.58 7.35 -7.88
C GLY A 201 -30.16 6.16 -7.04
N ARG A 202 -28.88 5.80 -7.05
CA ARG A 202 -28.35 4.69 -6.23
C ARG A 202 -28.45 4.92 -4.72
N ARG A 203 -28.42 6.18 -4.26
CA ARG A 203 -28.65 6.48 -2.84
C ARG A 203 -30.09 6.26 -2.42
N ARG A 204 -31.06 6.56 -3.28
CA ARG A 204 -32.48 6.34 -3.01
C ARG A 204 -32.82 4.86 -2.91
N GLU A 205 -32.26 4.01 -3.76
CA GLU A 205 -32.45 2.56 -3.71
C GLU A 205 -31.89 1.94 -2.42
N ARG A 206 -30.74 2.42 -1.92
CA ARG A 206 -30.14 1.95 -0.65
C ARG A 206 -30.85 2.46 0.60
N ALA A 207 -31.63 3.51 0.50
CA ALA A 207 -32.42 4.03 1.62
C ALA A 207 -33.81 3.39 1.70
N ALA A 208 -34.23 2.66 0.66
CA ALA A 208 -35.52 1.97 0.58
C ALA A 208 -35.42 0.46 0.85
N SER A 209 -34.21 -0.09 0.95
CA SER A 209 -33.90 -1.46 1.35
C SER A 209 -33.46 -1.56 2.81
#